data_34741ac543f4d984ffd50135eefb029f
#
_entry.id   34741ac543f4d984ffd50135eefb029f
#
_cell.length_a   1.000
_cell.length_b   1.000
_cell.length_c   1.000
_cell.angle_alpha   90.00
_cell.angle_beta   90.00
_cell.angle_gamma   90.00
#
_symmetry.space_group_name_H-M   'P 1'
#
loop_
_entity.id
_entity.type
_entity.pdbx_description
1 polymer ?
#
loop_
_entity_poly.entity_id
_entity_poly.type
_entity_poly.pdbx_seq_one_letter_code
_entity_poly.pdbx_strand_id
1 'polypeptide(L)'
;CKTLKPVLEIVDGTFGQQGLGPIFGETKEMDLIIGSKDLVACEAVTGKIMGYEPEEVMITEAAHKRGMGEMDLKKIEVVGKQIEEVASRFKRSSEVTLEGIPTSFNLIFSKDACTGCHNTVISALMDMKAQDLFLYLSKLNDCFGPFTNEHLPEGANAENTVCVGICAKKLADEMGFRWVVGCPPGNADVVKGVLGDRKEYG
;
A
#
# COMPACT_ATOMS: atom_id res chain seq x y z
N CYS A 1 1.57 1.70 22.55
CA CYS A 1 1.84 3.06 23.09
C CYS A 1 1.23 3.27 24.48
N LYS A 2 -0.09 3.07 24.74
CA LYS A 2 -0.68 3.29 26.08
C LYS A 2 0.00 2.48 27.19
N THR A 3 0.48 1.28 26.89
CA THR A 3 1.12 0.38 27.86
C THR A 3 2.58 0.75 28.12
N LEU A 4 3.34 0.99 27.07
CA LEU A 4 4.79 1.25 27.15
C LEU A 4 5.13 2.71 27.41
N LYS A 5 4.26 3.66 27.03
CA LYS A 5 4.42 5.11 27.19
C LYS A 5 5.84 5.57 26.79
N PRO A 6 6.21 5.45 25.51
CA PRO A 6 7.50 5.96 25.07
C PRO A 6 7.65 7.44 25.40
N VAL A 7 8.85 7.83 25.82
CA VAL A 7 9.15 9.19 26.32
C VAL A 7 9.87 10.04 25.27
N LEU A 8 10.35 9.42 24.22
CA LEU A 8 11.05 10.04 23.09
C LEU A 8 10.86 9.15 21.87
N GLU A 9 10.59 9.77 20.75
CA GLU A 9 10.63 9.18 19.42
C GLU A 9 11.70 9.87 18.58
N ILE A 10 12.43 9.10 17.81
CA ILE A 10 13.44 9.61 16.89
C ILE A 10 13.22 8.92 15.56
N VAL A 11 13.06 9.70 14.51
CA VAL A 11 12.99 9.24 13.13
C VAL A 11 14.34 9.51 12.46
N ASP A 12 15.00 8.46 12.02
CA ASP A 12 16.12 8.57 11.11
C ASP A 12 15.58 8.78 9.69
N GLY A 13 15.67 10.00 9.24
CA GLY A 13 15.27 10.45 7.90
C GLY A 13 16.47 10.73 7.01
N THR A 14 17.63 10.10 7.24
CA THR A 14 18.77 10.22 6.33
C THR A 14 18.37 9.80 4.92
N PHE A 15 17.72 8.64 4.82
CA PHE A 15 17.11 8.15 3.59
C PHE A 15 15.67 7.74 3.84
N GLY A 16 14.76 8.27 3.05
CA GLY A 16 13.38 7.79 2.97
C GLY A 16 13.20 6.82 1.82
N GLN A 17 12.11 6.08 1.82
CA GLN A 17 11.74 5.21 0.72
C GLN A 17 10.33 5.54 0.24
N GLN A 18 10.15 5.72 -1.06
CA GLN A 18 8.89 6.08 -1.67
C GLN A 18 8.38 4.98 -2.63
N GLY A 19 7.12 5.02 -2.98
CA GLY A 19 6.49 4.07 -3.91
C GLY A 19 6.25 2.71 -3.27
N LEU A 20 6.90 1.65 -3.75
CA LEU A 20 6.67 0.25 -3.36
C LEU A 20 7.66 -0.25 -2.29
N GLY A 21 7.87 0.54 -1.23
CA GLY A 21 8.65 0.04 -0.09
C GLY A 21 8.01 -1.19 0.57
N PRO A 22 8.78 -2.03 1.29
CA PRO A 22 10.21 -1.87 1.57
C PRO A 22 11.15 -2.51 0.52
N ILE A 23 10.64 -3.25 -0.47
CA ILE A 23 11.49 -4.04 -1.38
C ILE A 23 11.75 -3.31 -2.71
N PHE A 24 10.70 -2.79 -3.34
CA PHE A 24 10.76 -2.16 -4.67
C PHE A 24 10.61 -0.63 -4.62
N GLY A 25 10.80 -0.04 -3.44
CA GLY A 25 10.70 1.41 -3.29
C GLY A 25 11.95 2.12 -3.81
N GLU A 26 11.74 3.34 -4.26
CA GLU A 26 12.81 4.24 -4.68
C GLU A 26 13.38 4.97 -3.46
N THR A 27 14.70 4.99 -3.32
CA THR A 27 15.37 5.72 -2.24
C THR A 27 15.29 7.23 -2.48
N LYS A 28 15.03 7.98 -1.42
CA LYS A 28 15.00 9.44 -1.42
C LYS A 28 15.86 9.96 -0.28
N GLU A 29 16.89 10.69 -0.61
CA GLU A 29 17.77 11.32 0.37
C GLU A 29 17.06 12.53 0.97
N MET A 30 16.98 12.58 2.31
CA MET A 30 16.32 13.65 3.04
C MET A 30 17.26 14.33 4.03
N ASP A 31 18.28 13.64 4.50
CA ASP A 31 19.31 14.11 5.42
C ASP A 31 18.74 14.81 6.67
N LEU A 32 17.77 14.15 7.29
CA LEU A 32 17.02 14.65 8.43
C LEU A 32 17.07 13.69 9.61
N ILE A 33 17.08 14.29 10.82
CA ILE A 33 16.72 13.59 12.05
C ILE A 33 15.57 14.36 12.68
N ILE A 34 14.47 13.65 13.01
CA ILE A 34 13.29 14.23 13.62
C ILE A 34 13.09 13.59 14.99
N GLY A 35 12.88 14.40 16.02
CA GLY A 35 12.68 13.90 17.37
C GLY A 35 11.55 14.62 18.09
N SER A 36 10.75 13.89 18.87
CA SER A 36 9.66 14.45 19.67
C SER A 36 9.40 13.61 20.93
N LYS A 37 8.91 14.29 21.99
CA LYS A 37 8.34 13.61 23.16
C LYS A 37 6.89 13.20 22.95
N ASP A 38 6.22 13.75 21.95
CA ASP A 38 4.87 13.39 21.52
C ASP A 38 4.96 12.60 20.21
N LEU A 39 4.65 11.31 20.29
CA LEU A 39 4.65 10.37 19.17
C LEU A 39 3.76 10.83 18.01
N VAL A 40 2.56 11.32 18.34
CA VAL A 40 1.58 11.72 17.32
C VAL A 40 2.03 13.00 16.64
N ALA A 41 2.65 13.92 17.37
CA ALA A 41 3.23 15.12 16.80
C ALA A 41 4.42 14.80 15.90
N CYS A 42 5.26 13.83 16.27
CA CYS A 42 6.36 13.34 15.44
C CYS A 42 5.84 12.77 14.11
N GLU A 43 4.86 11.89 14.18
CA GLU A 43 4.21 11.29 12.99
C GLU A 43 3.53 12.34 12.10
N ALA A 44 2.81 13.30 12.70
CA ALA A 44 2.14 14.36 11.95
C ALA A 44 3.14 15.25 11.19
N VAL A 45 4.23 15.65 11.84
CA VAL A 45 5.30 16.47 11.22
C VAL A 45 6.03 15.66 10.16
N THR A 46 6.40 14.42 10.45
CA THR A 46 7.07 13.54 9.49
C THR A 46 6.19 13.30 8.25
N GLY A 47 4.91 12.99 8.46
CA GLY A 47 3.95 12.85 7.38
C GLY A 47 3.86 14.10 6.51
N LYS A 48 3.81 15.28 7.12
CA LYS A 48 3.76 16.55 6.40
C LYS A 48 5.04 16.83 5.60
N ILE A 49 6.20 16.51 6.14
CA ILE A 49 7.49 16.57 5.43
C ILE A 49 7.46 15.67 4.19
N MET A 50 6.83 14.49 4.29
CA MET A 50 6.66 13.56 3.18
C MET A 50 5.54 13.95 2.20
N GLY A 51 4.82 15.06 2.46
CA GLY A 51 3.76 15.57 1.60
C GLY A 51 2.39 14.97 1.83
N TYR A 52 2.14 14.41 3.03
CA TYR A 52 0.83 13.94 3.46
C TYR A 52 0.22 14.92 4.48
N GLU A 53 -1.09 15.10 4.42
CA GLU A 53 -1.78 15.75 5.52
C GLU A 53 -1.93 14.76 6.70
N PRO A 54 -1.85 15.22 7.97
CA PRO A 54 -1.96 14.31 9.12
C PRO A 54 -3.25 13.47 9.11
N GLU A 55 -4.34 14.00 8.56
CA GLU A 55 -5.64 13.34 8.43
C GLU A 55 -5.63 12.21 7.39
N GLU A 56 -4.70 12.22 6.45
CA GLU A 56 -4.53 11.15 5.46
C GLU A 56 -3.82 9.93 6.05
N VAL A 57 -3.13 10.09 7.18
CA VAL A 57 -2.39 9.03 7.86
C VAL A 57 -3.29 8.41 8.94
N MET A 58 -4.01 7.36 8.58
CA MET A 58 -5.02 6.71 9.44
C MET A 58 -4.53 6.36 10.85
N ILE A 59 -3.27 5.97 11.01
CA ILE A 59 -2.70 5.60 12.31
C ILE A 59 -2.50 6.85 13.19
N THR A 60 -2.05 7.95 12.61
CA THR A 60 -1.86 9.24 13.28
C THR A 60 -3.22 9.79 13.75
N GLU A 61 -4.20 9.82 12.86
CA GLU A 61 -5.56 10.24 13.18
C GLU A 61 -6.19 9.38 14.29
N ALA A 62 -6.07 8.06 14.20
CA ALA A 62 -6.61 7.13 15.18
C ALA A 62 -5.92 7.27 16.55
N ALA A 63 -4.63 7.57 16.59
CA ALA A 63 -3.88 7.80 17.83
C ALA A 63 -4.29 9.12 18.48
N HIS A 64 -4.41 10.19 17.68
CA HIS A 64 -4.90 11.49 18.16
C HIS A 64 -6.31 11.41 18.75
N LYS A 65 -7.26 10.79 18.03
CA LYS A 65 -8.64 10.56 18.52
C LYS A 65 -8.70 9.79 19.83
N ARG A 66 -7.69 8.99 20.15
CA ARG A 66 -7.57 8.26 21.42
C ARG A 66 -6.83 9.05 22.51
N GLY A 67 -6.51 10.31 22.27
CA GLY A 67 -5.80 11.19 23.22
C GLY A 67 -4.36 10.74 23.48
N MET A 68 -3.68 10.22 22.47
CA MET A 68 -2.30 9.74 22.60
C MET A 68 -1.26 10.80 22.24
N GLY A 69 -1.67 11.92 21.68
CA GLY A 69 -0.83 13.05 21.32
C GLY A 69 -1.54 14.02 20.36
N GLU A 70 -0.83 15.07 19.94
CA GLU A 70 -1.33 16.15 19.11
C GLU A 70 -0.99 15.93 17.64
N MET A 71 -1.98 16.04 16.74
CA MET A 71 -1.74 15.98 15.29
C MET A 71 -1.98 17.33 14.56
N ASP A 72 -2.64 18.29 15.22
CA ASP A 72 -2.88 19.60 14.65
C ASP A 72 -1.56 20.37 14.54
N LEU A 73 -1.06 20.52 13.34
CA LEU A 73 0.22 21.17 13.05
C LEU A 73 0.29 22.61 13.57
N LYS A 74 -0.86 23.28 13.76
CA LYS A 74 -0.92 24.64 14.30
C LYS A 74 -0.62 24.69 15.80
N LYS A 75 -0.71 23.56 16.50
CA LYS A 75 -0.45 23.42 17.93
C LYS A 75 0.91 22.78 18.21
N ILE A 76 1.61 22.33 17.18
CA ILE A 76 2.92 21.70 17.29
C ILE A 76 3.99 22.77 17.07
N GLU A 77 4.83 22.97 18.05
CA GLU A 77 6.02 23.83 17.92
C GLU A 77 7.15 23.03 17.25
N VAL A 78 7.57 23.49 16.07
CA VAL A 78 8.70 22.89 15.34
C VAL A 78 9.95 23.72 15.64
N VAL A 79 10.96 23.07 16.21
CA VAL A 79 12.25 23.68 16.53
C VAL A 79 13.31 23.20 15.55
N GLY A 80 14.13 24.09 15.06
CA GLY A 80 15.13 23.81 14.02
C GLY A 80 14.63 24.21 12.65
N LYS A 81 14.86 23.37 11.64
CA LYS A 81 14.37 23.62 10.29
C LYS A 81 12.85 23.54 10.26
N GLN A 82 12.23 24.45 9.53
CA GLN A 82 10.79 24.46 9.38
C GLN A 82 10.36 23.40 8.36
N ILE A 83 9.11 22.96 8.46
CA ILE A 83 8.57 21.90 7.58
C ILE A 83 8.74 22.28 6.10
N GLU A 84 8.42 23.52 5.75
CA GLU A 84 8.46 24.04 4.38
C GLU A 84 9.87 24.07 3.78
N GLU A 85 10.90 24.14 4.62
CA GLU A 85 12.31 24.13 4.19
C GLU A 85 12.79 22.74 3.78
N VAL A 86 12.18 21.70 4.35
CA VAL A 86 12.63 20.32 4.21
C VAL A 86 11.57 19.39 3.58
N ALA A 87 10.36 19.88 3.39
CA ALA A 87 9.28 19.08 2.80
C ALA A 87 9.63 18.63 1.38
N SER A 88 9.43 17.35 1.13
CA SER A 88 9.67 16.74 -0.17
C SER A 88 8.64 15.63 -0.40
N ARG A 89 7.70 15.87 -1.33
CA ARG A 89 6.61 14.92 -1.57
C ARG A 89 7.12 13.54 -1.94
N PHE A 90 6.66 12.55 -1.21
CA PHE A 90 6.91 11.12 -1.48
C PHE A 90 5.85 10.58 -2.42
N LYS A 91 6.31 9.78 -3.38
CA LYS A 91 5.45 9.07 -4.32
C LYS A 91 4.65 7.99 -3.58
N ARG A 92 3.34 7.97 -3.77
CA ARG A 92 2.47 6.93 -3.19
C ARG A 92 2.61 5.64 -3.97
N SER A 93 2.35 4.52 -3.32
CA SER A 93 2.32 3.21 -4.00
C SER A 93 1.29 3.18 -5.15
N SER A 94 0.17 3.86 -4.99
CA SER A 94 -0.87 4.00 -6.02
C SER A 94 -0.44 4.79 -7.26
N GLU A 95 0.68 5.52 -7.17
CA GLU A 95 1.24 6.31 -8.29
C GLU A 95 2.32 5.53 -9.06
N VAL A 96 2.64 4.31 -8.60
CA VAL A 96 3.58 3.45 -9.30
C VAL A 96 2.88 2.75 -10.46
N THR A 97 3.37 2.98 -11.66
CA THR A 97 2.90 2.33 -12.87
C THR A 97 3.85 1.22 -13.29
N LEU A 98 3.31 0.09 -13.71
CA LEU A 98 4.09 -1.01 -14.26
C LEU A 98 4.03 -0.98 -15.78
N GLU A 99 5.20 -0.78 -16.40
CA GLU A 99 5.33 -0.87 -17.83
C GLU A 99 5.35 -2.33 -18.32
N GLY A 100 4.77 -2.58 -19.48
CA GLY A 100 4.78 -3.89 -20.12
C GLY A 100 3.67 -4.84 -19.69
N ILE A 101 2.72 -4.40 -18.84
CA ILE A 101 1.51 -5.18 -18.56
C ILE A 101 0.68 -5.29 -19.85
N PRO A 102 0.21 -6.51 -20.22
CA PRO A 102 -0.67 -6.68 -21.37
C PRO A 102 -1.94 -5.83 -21.25
N THR A 103 -2.34 -5.18 -22.33
CA THR A 103 -3.56 -4.34 -22.36
C THR A 103 -4.85 -5.11 -22.05
N SER A 104 -4.82 -6.43 -22.19
CA SER A 104 -5.91 -7.35 -21.86
C SER A 104 -5.92 -7.81 -20.39
N PHE A 105 -4.98 -7.34 -19.56
CA PHE A 105 -4.98 -7.58 -18.14
C PHE A 105 -5.68 -6.41 -17.43
N ASN A 106 -6.67 -6.73 -16.61
CA ASN A 106 -7.41 -5.75 -15.84
C ASN A 106 -7.00 -5.83 -14.37
N LEU A 107 -6.32 -4.81 -13.89
CA LEU A 107 -6.06 -4.60 -12.46
C LEU A 107 -7.20 -3.77 -11.87
N ILE A 108 -8.03 -4.38 -11.05
CA ILE A 108 -9.27 -3.80 -10.57
C ILE A 108 -9.22 -3.72 -9.04
N PHE A 109 -9.35 -2.53 -8.50
CA PHE A 109 -9.40 -2.33 -7.05
C PHE A 109 -10.59 -1.45 -6.67
N SER A 110 -11.23 -1.78 -5.55
CA SER A 110 -12.31 -0.95 -5.04
C SER A 110 -11.75 0.35 -4.45
N LYS A 111 -12.58 1.37 -4.37
CA LYS A 111 -12.23 2.64 -3.71
C LYS A 111 -11.84 2.47 -2.23
N ASP A 112 -12.31 1.40 -1.60
CA ASP A 112 -12.06 1.07 -0.19
C ASP A 112 -10.92 0.05 -0.02
N ALA A 113 -10.20 -0.27 -1.11
CA ALA A 113 -9.04 -1.15 -1.04
C ALA A 113 -7.90 -0.47 -0.25
N CYS A 114 -7.35 -1.20 0.72
CA CYS A 114 -6.22 -0.68 1.49
C CYS A 114 -4.90 -0.78 0.70
N THR A 115 -3.91 0.03 1.12
CA THR A 115 -2.57 0.04 0.51
C THR A 115 -1.85 -1.30 0.65
N GLY A 116 -2.20 -2.13 1.64
CA GLY A 116 -1.59 -3.44 1.85
C GLY A 116 -1.75 -4.37 0.64
N CYS A 117 -3.01 -4.63 0.22
CA CYS A 117 -3.26 -5.46 -0.96
C CYS A 117 -2.73 -4.79 -2.24
N HIS A 118 -2.87 -3.47 -2.38
CA HIS A 118 -2.33 -2.75 -3.52
C HIS A 118 -0.82 -2.99 -3.67
N ASN A 119 -0.05 -2.77 -2.59
CA ASN A 119 1.41 -2.98 -2.61
C ASN A 119 1.78 -4.43 -2.94
N THR A 120 1.08 -5.40 -2.34
CA THR A 120 1.37 -6.82 -2.57
C THR A 120 1.09 -7.22 -4.01
N VAL A 121 -0.03 -6.82 -4.57
CA VAL A 121 -0.38 -7.14 -5.97
C VAL A 121 0.64 -6.52 -6.94
N ILE A 122 0.96 -5.23 -6.76
CA ILE A 122 1.96 -4.58 -7.62
C ILE A 122 3.35 -5.22 -7.46
N SER A 123 3.76 -5.56 -6.24
CA SER A 123 5.03 -6.25 -5.99
C SER A 123 5.05 -7.64 -6.63
N ALA A 124 3.95 -8.40 -6.55
CA ALA A 124 3.83 -9.69 -7.21
C ALA A 124 3.92 -9.56 -8.75
N LEU A 125 3.31 -8.53 -9.33
CA LEU A 125 3.45 -8.24 -10.75
C LEU A 125 4.88 -7.85 -11.13
N MET A 126 5.61 -7.14 -10.28
CA MET A 126 7.04 -6.87 -10.50
C MET A 126 7.88 -8.16 -10.47
N ASP A 127 7.61 -9.07 -9.54
CA ASP A 127 8.24 -10.40 -9.50
C ASP A 127 7.94 -11.19 -10.79
N MET A 128 6.71 -11.14 -11.27
CA MET A 128 6.31 -11.76 -12.53
C MET A 128 7.01 -11.14 -13.73
N LYS A 129 7.17 -9.82 -13.77
CA LYS A 129 7.91 -9.12 -14.81
C LYS A 129 9.37 -9.56 -14.85
N ALA A 130 10.02 -9.63 -13.70
CA ALA A 130 11.42 -10.05 -13.59
C ALA A 130 11.67 -11.50 -14.06
N GLN A 131 10.61 -12.32 -14.10
CA GLN A 131 10.64 -13.71 -14.50
C GLN A 131 10.01 -13.96 -15.90
N ASP A 132 9.76 -12.91 -16.67
CA ASP A 132 9.10 -12.97 -17.99
C ASP A 132 7.74 -13.67 -18.00
N LEU A 133 6.99 -13.55 -16.89
CA LEU A 133 5.70 -14.23 -16.71
C LEU A 133 4.49 -13.40 -17.17
N PHE A 134 4.69 -12.20 -17.71
CA PHE A 134 3.59 -11.33 -18.15
C PHE A 134 2.75 -11.92 -19.29
N LEU A 135 3.28 -12.85 -20.05
CA LEU A 135 2.51 -13.59 -21.07
C LEU A 135 1.29 -14.33 -20.48
N TYR A 136 1.35 -14.73 -19.18
CA TYR A 136 0.26 -15.41 -18.50
C TYR A 136 -0.84 -14.46 -18.00
N LEU A 137 -0.60 -13.15 -17.98
CA LEU A 137 -1.57 -12.13 -17.56
C LEU A 137 -2.64 -11.85 -18.63
N SER A 138 -2.43 -12.27 -19.87
CA SER A 138 -3.35 -12.00 -20.96
C SER A 138 -4.77 -12.50 -20.64
N LYS A 139 -5.76 -11.61 -20.80
CA LYS A 139 -7.18 -11.87 -20.54
C LYS A 139 -7.51 -12.27 -19.09
N LEU A 140 -6.72 -11.79 -18.12
CA LEU A 140 -7.01 -11.97 -16.70
C LEU A 140 -7.54 -10.69 -16.08
N ASN A 141 -8.35 -10.87 -15.02
CA ASN A 141 -8.81 -9.82 -14.14
C ASN A 141 -8.28 -10.11 -12.73
N ASP A 142 -7.62 -9.16 -12.12
CA ASP A 142 -7.15 -9.22 -10.73
C ASP A 142 -7.91 -8.21 -9.90
N CYS A 143 -8.72 -8.69 -8.96
CA CYS A 143 -9.64 -7.88 -8.15
C CYS A 143 -9.21 -7.90 -6.69
N PHE A 144 -9.04 -6.75 -6.06
CA PHE A 144 -8.73 -6.66 -4.64
C PHE A 144 -9.47 -5.53 -3.91
N GLY A 145 -9.70 -5.75 -2.62
CA GLY A 145 -10.52 -4.90 -1.78
C GLY A 145 -11.97 -5.39 -1.66
N PRO A 146 -12.83 -4.68 -0.91
CA PRO A 146 -14.24 -5.02 -0.78
C PRO A 146 -14.99 -4.66 -2.07
N PHE A 147 -15.40 -5.68 -2.81
CA PHE A 147 -16.05 -5.56 -4.11
C PHE A 147 -17.54 -5.92 -4.08
N THR A 148 -18.28 -5.30 -5.00
CA THR A 148 -19.61 -5.72 -5.43
C THR A 148 -19.59 -6.07 -6.93
N ASN A 149 -20.56 -6.85 -7.40
CA ASN A 149 -20.65 -7.32 -8.78
C ASN A 149 -20.70 -6.18 -9.82
N GLU A 150 -21.12 -4.98 -9.43
CA GLU A 150 -21.28 -3.81 -10.30
C GLU A 150 -19.96 -3.27 -10.88
N HIS A 151 -18.83 -3.68 -10.32
CA HIS A 151 -17.51 -3.19 -10.72
C HIS A 151 -16.72 -4.20 -11.57
N LEU A 152 -17.31 -5.35 -11.86
CA LEU A 152 -16.65 -6.38 -12.65
C LEU A 152 -16.66 -6.03 -14.14
N PRO A 153 -15.57 -6.30 -14.87
CA PRO A 153 -15.55 -6.14 -16.31
C PRO A 153 -16.48 -7.15 -16.99
N GLU A 154 -17.01 -6.77 -18.15
CA GLU A 154 -17.80 -7.68 -18.97
C GLU A 154 -17.02 -8.94 -19.32
N GLY A 155 -17.63 -10.11 -19.16
CA GLY A 155 -17.02 -11.40 -19.40
C GLY A 155 -16.13 -11.96 -18.28
N ALA A 156 -16.15 -11.34 -17.08
CA ALA A 156 -15.48 -11.90 -15.89
C ALA A 156 -16.10 -13.25 -15.50
N ASN A 157 -15.28 -14.27 -15.30
CA ASN A 157 -15.69 -15.63 -14.93
C ASN A 157 -14.61 -16.34 -14.10
N ALA A 158 -14.90 -17.55 -13.64
CA ALA A 158 -14.00 -18.31 -12.75
C ALA A 158 -12.64 -18.66 -13.36
N GLU A 159 -12.53 -18.72 -14.71
CA GLU A 159 -11.29 -19.07 -15.39
C GLU A 159 -10.35 -17.86 -15.54
N ASN A 160 -10.92 -16.65 -15.64
CA ASN A 160 -10.18 -15.44 -15.95
C ASN A 160 -10.15 -14.41 -14.81
N THR A 161 -10.70 -14.71 -13.64
CA THR A 161 -10.78 -13.74 -12.54
C THR A 161 -10.17 -14.29 -11.25
N VAL A 162 -9.34 -13.48 -10.62
CA VAL A 162 -8.69 -13.74 -9.33
C VAL A 162 -9.09 -12.68 -8.35
N CYS A 163 -9.53 -13.07 -7.17
CA CYS A 163 -9.81 -12.19 -6.05
C CYS A 163 -8.68 -12.25 -5.02
N VAL A 164 -8.14 -11.11 -4.64
CA VAL A 164 -7.01 -11.02 -3.73
C VAL A 164 -7.40 -10.36 -2.40
N GLY A 165 -7.04 -11.01 -1.30
CA GLY A 165 -7.27 -10.51 0.05
C GLY A 165 -8.59 -10.95 0.69
N ILE A 166 -8.64 -10.89 2.03
CA ILE A 166 -9.81 -11.31 2.81
C ILE A 166 -11.07 -10.50 2.44
N CYS A 167 -10.91 -9.22 2.13
CA CYS A 167 -12.03 -8.33 1.79
C CYS A 167 -12.75 -8.74 0.50
N ALA A 168 -12.05 -9.42 -0.42
CA ALA A 168 -12.60 -9.89 -1.70
C ALA A 168 -13.25 -11.28 -1.60
N LYS A 169 -13.20 -11.94 -0.42
CA LYS A 169 -13.73 -13.30 -0.24
C LYS A 169 -15.20 -13.45 -0.63
N LYS A 170 -16.04 -12.50 -0.21
CA LYS A 170 -17.47 -12.56 -0.49
C LYS A 170 -17.74 -12.62 -1.99
N LEU A 171 -17.08 -11.76 -2.77
CA LEU A 171 -17.21 -11.78 -4.23
C LEU A 171 -16.72 -13.10 -4.82
N ALA A 172 -15.58 -13.60 -4.35
CA ALA A 172 -15.02 -14.86 -4.83
C ALA A 172 -15.97 -16.02 -4.61
N ASP A 173 -16.57 -16.12 -3.41
CA ASP A 173 -17.54 -17.17 -3.07
C ASP A 173 -18.83 -17.07 -3.91
N GLU A 174 -19.37 -15.86 -4.10
CA GLU A 174 -20.62 -15.62 -4.86
C GLU A 174 -20.46 -15.92 -6.35
N MET A 175 -19.28 -15.62 -6.91
CA MET A 175 -19.01 -15.74 -8.35
C MET A 175 -18.24 -17.00 -8.74
N GLY A 176 -17.76 -17.78 -7.75
CA GLY A 176 -16.90 -18.93 -7.98
C GLY A 176 -15.51 -18.58 -8.50
N PHE A 177 -15.01 -17.37 -8.21
CA PHE A 177 -13.70 -16.92 -8.67
C PHE A 177 -12.58 -17.54 -7.83
N ARG A 178 -11.39 -17.61 -8.42
CA ARG A 178 -10.17 -17.94 -7.65
C ARG A 178 -9.95 -16.92 -6.55
N TRP A 179 -9.50 -17.36 -5.38
CA TRP A 179 -9.31 -16.49 -4.24
C TRP A 179 -7.95 -16.71 -3.57
N VAL A 180 -7.21 -15.63 -3.40
CA VAL A 180 -5.94 -15.58 -2.69
C VAL A 180 -6.17 -15.00 -1.30
N VAL A 181 -6.03 -15.84 -0.28
CA VAL A 181 -6.28 -15.47 1.13
C VAL A 181 -5.11 -14.68 1.72
N GLY A 182 -5.43 -13.66 2.51
CA GLY A 182 -4.46 -12.86 3.27
C GLY A 182 -4.93 -11.44 3.55
N CYS A 183 -4.26 -10.73 4.46
CA CYS A 183 -4.56 -9.33 4.79
C CYS A 183 -3.27 -8.54 5.13
N PRO A 184 -2.45 -8.19 4.11
CA PRO A 184 -2.46 -8.68 2.73
C PRO A 184 -1.93 -10.13 2.60
N PRO A 185 -2.15 -10.81 1.47
CA PRO A 185 -1.47 -12.08 1.19
C PRO A 185 0.01 -11.88 0.87
N GLY A 186 0.77 -12.96 0.82
CA GLY A 186 2.16 -12.91 0.36
C GLY A 186 2.28 -12.77 -1.16
N ASN A 187 3.38 -12.17 -1.65
CA ASN A 187 3.63 -12.01 -3.09
C ASN A 187 3.55 -13.36 -3.84
N ALA A 188 4.20 -14.40 -3.31
CA ALA A 188 4.19 -15.73 -3.91
C ALA A 188 2.78 -16.31 -4.03
N ASP A 189 1.91 -16.06 -3.04
CA ASP A 189 0.52 -16.52 -3.07
C ASP A 189 -0.28 -15.78 -4.15
N VAL A 190 -0.03 -14.48 -4.32
CA VAL A 190 -0.65 -13.69 -5.40
C VAL A 190 -0.18 -14.21 -6.76
N VAL A 191 1.12 -14.41 -6.95
CA VAL A 191 1.67 -14.97 -8.20
C VAL A 191 1.05 -16.33 -8.53
N LYS A 192 0.97 -17.25 -7.54
CA LYS A 192 0.30 -18.54 -7.71
C LYS A 192 -1.18 -18.40 -8.06
N GLY A 193 -1.88 -17.51 -7.39
CA GLY A 193 -3.29 -17.23 -7.67
C GLY A 193 -3.53 -16.71 -9.08
N VAL A 194 -2.66 -15.81 -9.55
CA VAL A 194 -2.72 -15.24 -10.91
C VAL A 194 -2.37 -16.28 -11.96
N LEU A 195 -1.32 -17.05 -11.74
CA LEU A 195 -0.90 -18.10 -12.69
C LEU A 195 -1.91 -19.26 -12.73
N GLY A 196 -2.52 -19.61 -11.59
CA GLY A 196 -3.36 -20.80 -11.43
C GLY A 196 -2.60 -22.05 -11.89
N ASP A 197 -3.30 -22.96 -12.57
CA ASP A 197 -2.71 -24.20 -13.09
C ASP A 197 -1.87 -24.01 -14.38
N ARG A 198 -1.64 -22.76 -14.80
CA ARG A 198 -0.96 -22.44 -16.09
C ARG A 198 0.54 -22.67 -16.04
N LYS A 199 1.13 -22.63 -14.86
CA LYS A 199 2.54 -22.88 -14.64
C LYS A 199 2.77 -23.32 -13.20
N GLU A 200 3.63 -24.33 -13.01
CA GLU A 200 4.20 -24.63 -11.70
C GLU A 200 5.17 -23.49 -11.35
N TYR A 201 4.86 -22.79 -10.26
CA TYR A 201 5.72 -21.78 -9.68
C TYR A 201 6.62 -22.46 -8.66
N GLY A 202 7.88 -22.61 -9.01
CA GLY A 202 8.89 -23.25 -8.19
C GLY A 202 9.60 -22.27 -7.25
#